data_b2214fc0370434076c339b11dfa4dcd0
#
_entry.id   b2214fc0370434076c339b11dfa4dcd0
#
_cell.length_a   1.000
_cell.length_b   1.000
_cell.length_c   1.000
_cell.angle_alpha   90.00
_cell.angle_beta   90.00
_cell.angle_gamma   90.00
#
_symmetry.space_group_name_H-M   'P 1'
#
loop_
_entity.id
_entity.type
_entity.pdbx_description
1 polymer ?
#
loop_
_entity_poly.entity_id
_entity_poly.type
_entity_poly.pdbx_seq_one_letter_code
_entity_poly.pdbx_strand_id
1 'polypeptide(L)'
;MKKKELLRNKTNGKGFNMRNKNGKKITALVLAALIAVMALACGCSKDNKKASQNSSVTDVQTEDESGGKKTNASDGKSQNTSLNKKVNEKVQNMTLDEKIWQMFFVRPEDIIDIGVAVQAGDATKQALESCPVGGIIYFSQNIKDAEQLKNMISATQSYSKTPLFIAVDEEGGRVARLGNAGLYEPKIEPMAQIGASGNTDKAAAVGEKLSENLKKFGFNVDFAPVADVITVANNEDIGDRSFGKDPKIVADMVAAEVKAMQDTGVSATLKHFPSNGSIEENTHKSAGVCTRTYEQMKECEFIPFKSGIAAGADFVMVAHMGVATVENGTPSTLSKTVIQEWLRGELGFEKIVISDALNMGAITSKYSAADAAKRAVKAGVDFVLMSPEPKAAFAAIKDAVTSGEISEERIDESVRRIISMKLSRGVIN
;
A
#
# COMPACT_ATOMS: atom_id res chain seq x y z
N MET A 1 -25.99 4.82 59.88
CA MET A 1 -25.99 3.78 60.94
C MET A 1 -25.35 2.51 60.42
N LYS A 2 -24.31 2.08 61.18
CA LYS A 2 -23.64 0.74 61.28
C LYS A 2 -22.94 0.25 60.01
N LYS A 3 -21.60 0.34 59.91
CA LYS A 3 -20.48 -0.42 60.58
C LYS A 3 -20.31 -1.82 59.95
N LYS A 4 -19.13 -1.98 59.27
CA LYS A 4 -17.92 -2.74 59.71
C LYS A 4 -18.12 -4.27 59.66
N GLU A 5 -17.26 -5.08 59.14
CA GLU A 5 -15.89 -5.50 59.51
C GLU A 5 -15.39 -6.47 58.43
N LEU A 6 -14.22 -6.35 57.83
CA LEU A 6 -12.90 -6.89 58.22
C LEU A 6 -12.88 -8.38 58.60
N LEU A 7 -12.20 -9.16 57.77
CA LEU A 7 -11.28 -10.18 58.29
C LEU A 7 -10.23 -10.59 57.25
N ARG A 8 -8.98 -10.35 57.64
CA ARG A 8 -7.74 -10.91 57.09
C ARG A 8 -7.68 -12.41 57.39
N ASN A 9 -7.11 -13.20 56.49
CA ASN A 9 -6.25 -14.28 56.93
C ASN A 9 -5.12 -14.54 55.91
N LYS A 10 -3.91 -14.44 56.45
CA LYS A 10 -2.63 -14.95 55.92
C LYS A 10 -2.63 -16.47 56.17
N THR A 11 -2.00 -17.23 55.28
CA THR A 11 -0.87 -18.14 55.64
C THR A 11 -0.33 -18.91 54.44
N ASN A 12 0.99 -18.82 54.28
CA ASN A 12 2.00 -19.87 54.07
C ASN A 12 1.81 -20.78 52.83
N GLY A 13 2.60 -20.74 51.79
CA GLY A 13 4.01 -21.05 51.76
C GLY A 13 4.27 -22.54 51.79
N LYS A 14 4.47 -23.17 50.62
CA LYS A 14 5.36 -24.34 50.48
C LYS A 14 5.81 -24.48 49.02
N GLY A 15 7.08 -24.24 48.82
CA GLY A 15 7.79 -24.56 47.62
C GLY A 15 7.86 -26.09 47.41
N PHE A 16 7.72 -26.52 46.20
CA PHE A 16 8.02 -27.88 45.79
C PHE A 16 9.21 -27.84 44.83
N ASN A 17 10.35 -28.22 45.42
CA ASN A 17 11.61 -28.37 44.72
C ASN A 17 11.70 -29.85 44.31
N MET A 18 11.62 -30.17 43.03
CA MET A 18 12.04 -31.51 42.56
C MET A 18 13.28 -31.34 41.65
N ARG A 19 14.42 -31.57 42.29
CA ARG A 19 15.64 -32.01 41.62
C ARG A 19 15.43 -33.43 41.08
N ASN A 20 15.66 -33.62 39.81
CA ASN A 20 16.06 -34.96 39.34
C ASN A 20 17.46 -34.84 38.70
N LYS A 21 18.37 -35.55 39.37
CA LYS A 21 19.74 -35.82 38.93
C LYS A 21 19.69 -36.88 37.83
N ASN A 22 20.28 -36.61 36.70
CA ASN A 22 21.17 -37.58 36.07
C ASN A 22 21.94 -36.85 34.97
N GLY A 23 23.19 -36.57 35.27
CA GLY A 23 24.16 -36.07 34.32
C GLY A 23 24.69 -37.22 33.46
N LYS A 24 24.83 -36.91 32.17
CA LYS A 24 25.93 -37.45 31.38
C LYS A 24 26.32 -36.43 30.32
N LYS A 25 27.53 -35.96 30.51
CA LYS A 25 28.31 -35.22 29.51
C LYS A 25 28.57 -36.17 28.33
N ILE A 26 28.32 -35.74 27.12
CA ILE A 26 28.97 -36.27 25.93
C ILE A 26 29.68 -35.10 25.27
N THR A 27 30.96 -35.26 25.29
CA THR A 27 32.00 -34.39 24.81
C THR A 27 32.02 -34.40 23.27
N ALA A 28 32.39 -33.25 22.71
CA ALA A 28 32.72 -33.04 21.31
C ALA A 28 33.80 -34.02 20.81
N LEU A 29 33.69 -34.44 19.59
CA LEU A 29 34.79 -34.65 18.63
C LEU A 29 34.17 -35.09 17.29
N VAL A 30 34.59 -34.47 16.26
CA VAL A 30 35.14 -34.84 14.96
C VAL A 30 34.84 -33.73 14.01
N LEU A 31 35.69 -32.82 13.77
CA LEU A 31 36.91 -32.66 13.02
C LEU A 31 36.84 -33.18 11.57
N ALA A 32 36.81 -32.23 10.68
CA ALA A 32 37.52 -32.11 9.41
C ALA A 32 37.88 -33.37 8.62
N ALA A 33 37.44 -33.42 7.41
CA ALA A 33 38.05 -33.92 6.15
C ALA A 33 36.95 -33.90 5.07
N LEU A 34 37.09 -33.42 3.88
CA LEU A 34 38.22 -33.45 2.92
C LEU A 34 37.95 -32.38 1.85
N ILE A 35 39.00 -31.63 1.61
CA ILE A 35 39.28 -30.88 0.37
C ILE A 35 39.91 -31.89 -0.64
N ALA A 36 39.74 -31.55 -1.92
CA ALA A 36 40.37 -32.08 -3.11
C ALA A 36 39.58 -33.16 -3.84
N VAL A 37 39.38 -32.98 -5.09
CA VAL A 37 40.10 -33.23 -6.33
C VAL A 37 39.10 -33.01 -7.48
N MET A 38 39.28 -32.38 -8.58
CA MET A 38 40.37 -32.01 -9.43
C MET A 38 39.90 -31.05 -10.52
N ALA A 39 40.73 -30.11 -10.83
CA ALA A 39 40.79 -29.47 -12.16
C ALA A 39 41.45 -30.40 -13.17
N LEU A 40 41.03 -30.36 -14.41
CA LEU A 40 41.68 -30.65 -15.70
C LEU A 40 40.52 -30.81 -16.70
N ALA A 41 40.47 -30.19 -17.85
CA ALA A 41 41.52 -29.88 -18.76
C ALA A 41 41.18 -28.67 -19.64
N CYS A 42 42.17 -27.90 -19.86
CA CYS A 42 42.51 -27.06 -20.96
C CYS A 42 42.17 -27.60 -22.35
N GLY A 43 41.82 -26.69 -23.26
CA GLY A 43 41.81 -26.88 -24.69
C GLY A 43 41.62 -25.55 -25.39
N CYS A 44 42.72 -24.79 -25.55
CA CYS A 44 42.85 -23.66 -26.48
C CYS A 44 42.77 -24.15 -27.93
N SER A 45 42.09 -23.39 -28.80
CA SER A 45 42.67 -23.10 -30.12
C SER A 45 42.12 -21.81 -30.68
N LYS A 46 43.03 -20.99 -31.08
CA LYS A 46 42.93 -19.73 -31.82
C LYS A 46 42.73 -20.02 -33.32
N ASP A 47 42.21 -19.06 -33.96
CA ASP A 47 42.62 -18.33 -35.15
C ASP A 47 41.69 -18.37 -36.37
N ASN A 48 41.22 -17.17 -36.64
CA ASN A 48 41.57 -16.35 -37.82
C ASN A 48 40.67 -16.36 -39.07
N LYS A 49 40.24 -15.10 -39.35
CA LYS A 49 40.23 -14.36 -40.64
C LYS A 49 39.20 -14.67 -41.74
N LYS A 50 38.45 -13.53 -41.94
CA LYS A 50 38.21 -12.86 -43.26
C LYS A 50 37.74 -13.69 -44.43
N ALA A 51 36.57 -13.34 -44.97
CA ALA A 51 36.49 -12.60 -46.25
C ALA A 51 35.01 -12.44 -46.68
N SER A 52 34.68 -11.24 -46.95
CA SER A 52 33.88 -10.62 -47.98
C SER A 52 33.55 -11.50 -49.18
N GLN A 53 32.28 -11.53 -49.62
CA GLN A 53 31.93 -11.07 -50.96
C GLN A 53 30.40 -11.00 -51.19
N ASN A 54 30.06 -9.95 -51.87
CA ASN A 54 28.83 -9.56 -52.53
C ASN A 54 28.24 -10.64 -53.43
N SER A 55 26.89 -10.68 -53.48
CA SER A 55 26.21 -10.66 -54.79
C SER A 55 24.73 -10.25 -54.62
N SER A 56 24.39 -9.35 -55.38
CA SER A 56 23.30 -8.56 -55.82
C SER A 56 22.08 -9.34 -56.36
N VAL A 57 20.90 -8.69 -56.14
CA VAL A 57 19.79 -8.47 -57.09
C VAL A 57 18.78 -9.60 -57.27
N THR A 58 17.55 -9.39 -56.88
CA THR A 58 16.43 -9.02 -57.78
C THR A 58 15.17 -8.60 -57.00
N ASP A 59 14.62 -7.47 -57.42
CA ASP A 59 13.30 -6.96 -57.09
C ASP A 59 12.18 -7.90 -57.52
N VAL A 60 11.18 -8.08 -56.64
CA VAL A 60 9.79 -8.29 -57.07
C VAL A 60 8.90 -7.48 -56.16
N GLN A 61 8.31 -6.44 -56.72
CA GLN A 61 7.19 -5.68 -56.12
C GLN A 61 5.94 -6.56 -56.13
N THR A 62 5.27 -6.61 -54.97
CA THR A 62 3.80 -6.77 -54.93
C THR A 62 3.32 -5.82 -53.87
N GLU A 63 2.53 -4.86 -54.32
CA GLU A 63 1.70 -3.95 -53.53
C GLU A 63 0.61 -4.77 -52.81
N ASP A 64 0.46 -4.53 -51.51
CA ASP A 64 -0.83 -4.75 -50.86
C ASP A 64 -1.05 -3.69 -49.76
N GLU A 65 -2.08 -2.89 -49.95
CA GLU A 65 -2.55 -1.85 -49.04
C GLU A 65 -3.22 -2.50 -47.83
N SER A 66 -2.68 -2.21 -46.63
CA SER A 66 -3.52 -2.21 -45.43
C SER A 66 -3.02 -1.13 -44.48
N GLY A 67 -3.84 -0.09 -44.32
CA GLY A 67 -3.58 1.07 -43.48
C GLY A 67 -3.39 0.72 -42.01
N GLY A 68 -2.16 0.56 -41.58
CA GLY A 68 -1.76 0.51 -40.18
C GLY A 68 -1.53 1.93 -39.65
N LYS A 69 -2.38 2.40 -38.77
CA LYS A 69 -2.24 3.65 -38.04
C LYS A 69 -0.95 3.62 -37.24
N LYS A 70 0.09 4.32 -37.69
CA LYS A 70 1.31 4.61 -36.91
C LYS A 70 0.90 5.51 -35.73
N THR A 71 0.78 4.95 -34.55
CA THR A 71 0.70 5.74 -33.31
C THR A 71 2.07 6.35 -33.04
N ASN A 72 2.09 7.67 -33.00
CA ASN A 72 3.28 8.48 -32.88
C ASN A 72 3.94 8.31 -31.50
N ALA A 73 5.10 7.67 -31.46
CA ALA A 73 5.99 7.61 -30.29
C ALA A 73 6.57 9.00 -29.86
N SER A 74 6.35 10.04 -30.67
CA SER A 74 6.76 11.44 -30.39
C SER A 74 5.85 12.16 -29.40
N ASP A 75 4.54 11.85 -29.39
CA ASP A 75 3.56 12.55 -28.57
C ASP A 75 3.67 12.18 -27.07
N GLY A 76 4.00 10.93 -26.77
CA GLY A 76 4.19 10.47 -25.39
C GLY A 76 5.39 11.11 -24.67
N LYS A 77 6.50 11.36 -25.40
CA LYS A 77 7.68 12.03 -24.83
C LYS A 77 7.41 13.51 -24.54
N SER A 78 6.66 14.19 -25.40
CA SER A 78 6.31 15.61 -25.24
C SER A 78 5.35 15.81 -24.05
N GLN A 79 4.34 14.95 -23.91
CA GLN A 79 3.38 15.00 -22.79
C GLN A 79 4.05 14.74 -21.45
N ASN A 80 4.94 13.75 -21.37
CA ASN A 80 5.67 13.42 -20.14
C ASN A 80 6.62 14.56 -19.71
N THR A 81 7.26 15.22 -20.66
CA THR A 81 8.12 16.40 -20.42
C THR A 81 7.29 17.57 -19.88
N SER A 82 6.10 17.83 -20.43
CA SER A 82 5.19 18.90 -19.97
C SER A 82 4.65 18.61 -18.57
N LEU A 83 4.26 17.36 -18.28
CA LEU A 83 3.80 16.95 -16.95
C LEU A 83 4.91 17.13 -15.90
N ASN A 84 6.12 16.64 -16.17
CA ASN A 84 7.25 16.78 -15.26
C ASN A 84 7.61 18.25 -14.99
N LYS A 85 7.49 19.14 -15.97
CA LYS A 85 7.68 20.57 -15.78
C LYS A 85 6.64 21.13 -14.81
N LYS A 86 5.35 20.85 -15.03
CA LYS A 86 4.27 21.28 -14.13
C LYS A 86 4.45 20.75 -12.70
N VAL A 87 4.85 19.47 -12.55
CA VAL A 87 5.12 18.87 -11.24
C VAL A 87 6.23 19.64 -10.52
N ASN A 88 7.37 19.85 -11.21
CA ASN A 88 8.50 20.53 -10.61
C ASN A 88 8.15 21.98 -10.21
N GLU A 89 7.45 22.73 -11.05
CA GLU A 89 6.99 24.09 -10.73
C GLU A 89 6.08 24.10 -9.48
N LYS A 90 5.12 23.16 -9.40
CA LYS A 90 4.23 23.09 -8.22
C LYS A 90 5.00 22.74 -6.94
N VAL A 91 5.91 21.76 -7.00
CA VAL A 91 6.69 21.33 -5.83
C VAL A 91 7.68 22.39 -5.38
N GLN A 92 8.34 23.10 -6.30
CA GLN A 92 9.26 24.19 -5.98
C GLN A 92 8.56 25.40 -5.31
N ASN A 93 7.28 25.60 -5.60
CA ASN A 93 6.49 26.68 -4.99
C ASN A 93 5.89 26.31 -3.62
N MET A 94 6.08 25.08 -3.15
CA MET A 94 5.65 24.63 -1.82
C MET A 94 6.72 24.90 -0.77
N THR A 95 6.31 25.39 0.40
CA THR A 95 7.15 25.40 1.60
C THR A 95 7.40 23.98 2.10
N LEU A 96 8.43 23.77 2.92
CA LEU A 96 8.69 22.47 3.55
C LEU A 96 7.47 21.97 4.33
N ASP A 97 6.78 22.86 5.05
CA ASP A 97 5.59 22.52 5.82
C ASP A 97 4.45 22.03 4.91
N GLU A 98 4.20 22.70 3.80
CA GLU A 98 3.20 22.28 2.81
C GLU A 98 3.58 20.94 2.18
N LYS A 99 4.85 20.71 1.85
CA LYS A 99 5.35 19.44 1.32
C LYS A 99 5.10 18.30 2.31
N ILE A 100 5.46 18.48 3.58
CA ILE A 100 5.26 17.45 4.60
C ILE A 100 3.76 17.18 4.81
N TRP A 101 2.90 18.24 4.90
CA TRP A 101 1.47 18.03 5.02
C TRP A 101 0.86 17.31 3.81
N GLN A 102 1.36 17.52 2.59
CA GLN A 102 0.90 16.77 1.42
C GLN A 102 1.15 15.25 1.55
N MET A 103 2.06 14.82 2.40
CA MET A 103 2.32 13.40 2.70
C MET A 103 1.37 12.79 3.75
N PHE A 104 0.37 13.53 4.24
CA PHE A 104 -0.61 13.03 5.19
C PHE A 104 -1.94 12.70 4.52
N PHE A 105 -2.47 11.52 4.87
CA PHE A 105 -3.80 11.07 4.51
C PHE A 105 -4.57 10.84 5.82
N VAL A 106 -5.59 11.63 6.11
CA VAL A 106 -6.22 11.73 7.44
C VAL A 106 -7.72 11.52 7.36
N ARG A 107 -8.35 11.20 8.51
CA ARG A 107 -9.80 11.39 8.66
C ARG A 107 -10.09 12.87 8.94
N PRO A 108 -11.29 13.38 8.65
CA PRO A 108 -11.67 14.72 9.06
C PRO A 108 -11.45 14.97 10.56
N GLU A 109 -11.81 13.99 11.40
CA GLU A 109 -11.70 14.03 12.86
C GLU A 109 -10.25 14.15 13.36
N ASP A 110 -9.27 13.73 12.58
CA ASP A 110 -7.86 13.79 12.99
C ASP A 110 -7.29 15.22 12.96
N ILE A 111 -7.93 16.13 12.21
CA ILE A 111 -7.51 17.53 12.07
C ILE A 111 -8.53 18.54 12.61
N ILE A 112 -9.75 18.09 12.85
CA ILE A 112 -10.83 18.87 13.48
C ILE A 112 -11.11 18.23 14.83
N ASP A 113 -11.13 19.02 15.90
CA ASP A 113 -11.41 18.49 17.24
C ASP A 113 -12.91 18.24 17.44
N ILE A 114 -13.40 17.16 16.81
CA ILE A 114 -14.80 16.70 16.90
C ILE A 114 -14.86 15.17 16.95
N GLY A 115 -15.93 14.63 17.52
CA GLY A 115 -16.10 13.18 17.63
C GLY A 115 -16.37 12.49 16.29
N VAL A 116 -17.29 13.01 15.47
CA VAL A 116 -17.66 12.48 14.15
C VAL A 116 -17.99 13.63 13.20
N ALA A 117 -17.31 13.66 12.05
CA ALA A 117 -17.58 14.63 11.00
C ALA A 117 -18.68 14.11 10.05
N VAL A 118 -19.80 14.85 9.98
CA VAL A 118 -20.90 14.58 9.05
C VAL A 118 -21.23 15.78 8.16
N GLN A 119 -20.42 16.81 8.23
CA GLN A 119 -20.50 18.00 7.39
C GLN A 119 -19.14 18.69 7.34
N ALA A 120 -18.88 19.46 6.31
CA ALA A 120 -17.73 20.35 6.23
C ALA A 120 -18.21 21.81 6.35
N GLY A 121 -17.56 22.57 7.22
CA GLY A 121 -17.86 23.98 7.50
C GLY A 121 -16.60 24.74 7.86
N ASP A 122 -16.75 25.87 8.60
CA ASP A 122 -15.65 26.76 8.97
C ASP A 122 -14.52 26.03 9.71
N ALA A 123 -14.86 25.09 10.60
CA ALA A 123 -13.86 24.28 11.31
C ALA A 123 -13.03 23.45 10.34
N THR A 124 -13.66 22.84 9.32
CA THR A 124 -12.97 22.08 8.27
C THR A 124 -12.05 23.00 7.46
N LYS A 125 -12.55 24.19 7.10
CA LYS A 125 -11.78 25.18 6.36
C LYS A 125 -10.53 25.60 7.13
N GLN A 126 -10.67 26.00 8.39
CA GLN A 126 -9.57 26.40 9.26
C GLN A 126 -8.56 25.26 9.47
N ALA A 127 -9.04 24.01 9.61
CA ALA A 127 -8.18 22.85 9.74
C ALA A 127 -7.34 22.60 8.48
N LEU A 128 -7.95 22.70 7.28
CA LEU A 128 -7.24 22.54 6.00
C LEU A 128 -6.30 23.71 5.67
N GLU A 129 -6.59 24.93 6.14
CA GLU A 129 -5.67 26.07 6.07
C GLU A 129 -4.43 25.84 6.96
N SER A 130 -4.62 25.27 8.14
CA SER A 130 -3.54 25.00 9.11
C SER A 130 -2.75 23.73 8.80
N CYS A 131 -3.42 22.72 8.26
CA CYS A 131 -2.90 21.40 7.95
C CYS A 131 -3.29 21.05 6.49
N PRO A 132 -2.60 21.59 5.47
CA PRO A 132 -2.94 21.37 4.07
C PRO A 132 -2.56 19.95 3.61
N VAL A 133 -3.28 18.94 4.14
CA VAL A 133 -3.05 17.51 3.91
C VAL A 133 -3.19 17.12 2.44
N GLY A 134 -2.58 16.02 2.04
CA GLY A 134 -2.65 15.50 0.67
C GLY A 134 -3.92 14.72 0.37
N GLY A 135 -4.56 14.13 1.38
CA GLY A 135 -5.78 13.35 1.21
C GLY A 135 -6.63 13.21 2.47
N ILE A 136 -7.90 12.88 2.27
CA ILE A 136 -8.89 12.61 3.31
C ILE A 136 -9.61 11.29 3.02
N ILE A 137 -9.70 10.42 4.04
CA ILE A 137 -10.48 9.20 4.02
C ILE A 137 -11.76 9.36 4.82
N TYR A 138 -12.89 8.89 4.27
CA TYR A 138 -14.17 8.82 4.95
C TYR A 138 -14.55 7.38 5.31
N PHE A 139 -15.24 7.22 6.43
CA PHE A 139 -15.75 5.94 6.92
C PHE A 139 -17.26 5.94 7.04
N SER A 140 -17.86 4.78 7.36
CA SER A 140 -19.31 4.62 7.51
C SER A 140 -19.92 5.64 8.49
N GLN A 141 -19.20 6.03 9.54
CA GLN A 141 -19.65 7.02 10.51
C GLN A 141 -19.84 8.43 9.93
N ASN A 142 -19.16 8.73 8.82
CA ASN A 142 -19.27 10.01 8.13
C ASN A 142 -20.45 10.06 7.15
N ILE A 143 -21.13 8.93 6.90
CA ILE A 143 -22.17 8.78 5.90
C ILE A 143 -23.53 8.72 6.58
N LYS A 144 -24.41 9.68 6.28
CA LYS A 144 -25.82 9.69 6.68
C LYS A 144 -26.74 9.36 5.52
N ASP A 145 -26.55 10.05 4.41
CA ASP A 145 -27.30 9.89 3.17
C ASP A 145 -26.48 10.43 1.99
N ALA A 146 -27.02 10.24 0.79
CA ALA A 146 -26.36 10.58 -0.47
C ALA A 146 -26.08 12.09 -0.63
N GLU A 147 -27.03 12.94 -0.25
CA GLU A 147 -26.93 14.39 -0.37
C GLU A 147 -25.93 14.95 0.64
N GLN A 148 -26.02 14.53 1.88
CA GLN A 148 -25.08 14.93 2.93
C GLN A 148 -23.65 14.58 2.57
N LEU A 149 -23.39 13.33 2.11
CA LEU A 149 -22.05 12.88 1.75
C LEU A 149 -21.47 13.71 0.59
N LYS A 150 -22.25 13.89 -0.47
CA LYS A 150 -21.84 14.68 -1.64
C LYS A 150 -21.53 16.12 -1.27
N ASN A 151 -22.39 16.76 -0.46
CA ASN A 151 -22.19 18.13 -0.01
C ASN A 151 -20.95 18.25 0.87
N MET A 152 -20.73 17.30 1.78
CA MET A 152 -19.55 17.27 2.66
C MET A 152 -18.25 17.14 1.84
N ILE A 153 -18.18 16.20 0.89
CA ILE A 153 -16.98 16.01 0.06
C ILE A 153 -16.73 17.23 -0.81
N SER A 154 -17.75 17.79 -1.46
CA SER A 154 -17.64 18.99 -2.30
C SER A 154 -17.13 20.20 -1.51
N ALA A 155 -17.69 20.43 -0.31
CA ALA A 155 -17.24 21.53 0.55
C ALA A 155 -15.79 21.29 1.03
N THR A 156 -15.44 20.08 1.44
CA THR A 156 -14.06 19.73 1.84
C THR A 156 -13.06 20.02 0.72
N GLN A 157 -13.37 19.60 -0.51
CA GLN A 157 -12.51 19.91 -1.68
C GLN A 157 -12.38 21.42 -1.91
N SER A 158 -13.47 22.17 -1.77
CA SER A 158 -13.46 23.62 -2.02
C SER A 158 -12.63 24.42 -1.02
N TYR A 159 -12.42 23.88 0.19
CA TYR A 159 -11.62 24.51 1.24
C TYR A 159 -10.12 24.20 1.13
N SER A 160 -9.74 23.22 0.34
CA SER A 160 -8.33 22.80 0.23
C SER A 160 -7.56 23.66 -0.76
N LYS A 161 -6.40 24.19 -0.34
CA LYS A 161 -5.47 24.94 -1.21
C LYS A 161 -4.97 24.08 -2.38
N THR A 162 -4.60 22.84 -2.08
CA THR A 162 -4.21 21.83 -3.09
C THR A 162 -5.27 20.75 -3.07
N PRO A 163 -6.09 20.58 -4.13
CA PRO A 163 -7.15 19.59 -4.16
C PRO A 163 -6.72 18.22 -3.68
N LEU A 164 -7.61 17.56 -2.93
CA LEU A 164 -7.34 16.37 -2.13
C LEU A 164 -7.53 15.10 -2.93
N PHE A 165 -6.76 14.06 -2.60
CA PHE A 165 -7.25 12.71 -2.75
C PHE A 165 -8.36 12.47 -1.72
N ILE A 166 -9.52 12.00 -2.19
CA ILE A 166 -10.66 11.65 -1.34
C ILE A 166 -10.89 10.15 -1.48
N ALA A 167 -10.67 9.43 -0.38
CA ALA A 167 -10.68 7.98 -0.36
C ALA A 167 -11.76 7.37 0.54
N VAL A 168 -12.02 6.12 0.29
CA VAL A 168 -12.86 5.23 1.10
C VAL A 168 -12.36 3.79 0.93
N ASP A 169 -12.74 2.88 1.84
CA ASP A 169 -12.66 1.44 1.64
C ASP A 169 -13.98 0.94 1.06
N GLU A 170 -14.04 0.72 -0.22
CA GLU A 170 -15.21 0.18 -0.91
C GLU A 170 -14.82 -1.09 -1.65
N GLU A 171 -14.47 -2.15 -0.88
CA GLU A 171 -13.98 -3.43 -1.43
C GLU A 171 -15.09 -4.30 -1.99
N GLY A 172 -16.34 -4.04 -1.59
CA GLY A 172 -17.46 -4.97 -1.71
C GLY A 172 -17.57 -5.89 -0.49
N GLY A 173 -18.55 -6.81 -0.50
CA GLY A 173 -18.83 -7.70 0.61
C GLY A 173 -19.03 -6.95 1.94
N ARG A 174 -18.30 -7.37 2.97
CA ARG A 174 -18.41 -6.78 4.32
C ARG A 174 -17.71 -5.42 4.47
N VAL A 175 -16.75 -5.11 3.60
CA VAL A 175 -16.04 -3.84 3.61
C VAL A 175 -16.51 -2.98 2.43
N ALA A 176 -17.64 -2.33 2.63
CA ALA A 176 -18.30 -1.49 1.63
C ALA A 176 -19.02 -0.34 2.35
N ARG A 177 -18.38 0.84 2.45
CA ARG A 177 -18.93 1.93 3.28
C ARG A 177 -20.20 2.51 2.65
N LEU A 178 -20.18 2.73 1.34
CA LEU A 178 -21.32 3.23 0.57
C LEU A 178 -22.40 2.14 0.38
N GLY A 179 -21.97 0.92 0.01
CA GLY A 179 -22.89 -0.20 -0.19
C GLY A 179 -23.63 -0.58 1.10
N ASN A 180 -22.92 -0.60 2.25
CA ASN A 180 -23.55 -0.88 3.54
C ASN A 180 -24.45 0.27 4.04
N ALA A 181 -24.21 1.49 3.60
CA ALA A 181 -25.10 2.63 3.82
C ALA A 181 -26.31 2.67 2.87
N GLY A 182 -26.43 1.72 1.92
CA GLY A 182 -27.51 1.65 0.96
C GLY A 182 -27.48 2.74 -0.11
N LEU A 183 -26.30 3.29 -0.42
CA LEU A 183 -26.16 4.37 -1.39
C LEU A 183 -26.15 3.89 -2.84
N TYR A 184 -26.07 2.58 -3.05
CA TYR A 184 -26.24 1.93 -4.37
C TYR A 184 -26.74 0.48 -4.25
N GLU A 185 -27.36 -0.01 -5.30
CA GLU A 185 -27.86 -1.39 -5.43
C GLU A 185 -27.57 -1.94 -6.86
N PRO A 186 -27.46 -3.27 -7.04
CA PRO A 186 -27.31 -4.28 -6.00
C PRO A 186 -25.96 -4.14 -5.31
N LYS A 187 -25.85 -4.59 -4.05
CA LYS A 187 -24.57 -4.66 -3.32
C LYS A 187 -23.59 -5.56 -4.05
N ILE A 188 -22.32 -5.29 -3.88
CA ILE A 188 -21.25 -6.13 -4.41
C ILE A 188 -21.04 -7.34 -3.47
N GLU A 189 -20.92 -8.52 -4.07
CA GLU A 189 -20.64 -9.76 -3.34
C GLU A 189 -19.21 -9.75 -2.73
N PRO A 190 -18.94 -10.61 -1.71
CA PRO A 190 -17.58 -10.81 -1.24
C PRO A 190 -16.62 -11.27 -2.34
N MET A 191 -15.40 -10.76 -2.34
CA MET A 191 -14.40 -11.06 -3.38
C MET A 191 -14.06 -12.55 -3.46
N ALA A 192 -14.17 -13.30 -2.36
CA ALA A 192 -14.03 -14.77 -2.39
C ALA A 192 -15.03 -15.45 -3.32
N GLN A 193 -16.26 -14.94 -3.44
CA GLN A 193 -17.26 -15.49 -4.38
C GLN A 193 -16.93 -15.12 -5.84
N ILE A 194 -16.45 -13.90 -6.06
CA ILE A 194 -15.98 -13.45 -7.38
C ILE A 194 -14.80 -14.33 -7.81
N GLY A 195 -13.79 -14.49 -6.94
CA GLY A 195 -12.61 -15.32 -7.19
C GLY A 195 -12.93 -16.79 -7.45
N ALA A 196 -13.87 -17.37 -6.68
CA ALA A 196 -14.33 -18.74 -6.87
C ALA A 196 -15.00 -18.99 -8.24
N SER A 197 -15.49 -17.94 -8.89
CA SER A 197 -16.06 -18.05 -10.25
C SER A 197 -15.00 -18.27 -11.34
N GLY A 198 -13.73 -17.93 -11.09
CA GLY A 198 -12.67 -17.96 -12.09
C GLY A 198 -12.88 -17.01 -13.27
N ASN A 199 -13.86 -16.12 -13.22
CA ASN A 199 -14.24 -15.24 -14.32
C ASN A 199 -13.78 -13.80 -14.07
N THR A 200 -12.74 -13.36 -14.77
CA THR A 200 -12.15 -12.03 -14.68
C THR A 200 -13.10 -10.91 -15.13
N ASP A 201 -14.08 -11.19 -16.02
CA ASP A 201 -15.07 -10.19 -16.42
C ASP A 201 -15.95 -9.77 -15.24
N LYS A 202 -16.18 -10.68 -14.28
CA LYS A 202 -16.89 -10.32 -13.04
C LYS A 202 -16.08 -9.37 -12.17
N ALA A 203 -14.77 -9.59 -12.03
CA ALA A 203 -13.90 -8.68 -11.28
C ALA A 203 -13.80 -7.31 -11.96
N ALA A 204 -13.72 -7.29 -13.29
CA ALA A 204 -13.77 -6.03 -14.06
C ALA A 204 -15.09 -5.29 -13.84
N ALA A 205 -16.23 -5.98 -13.92
CA ALA A 205 -17.55 -5.38 -13.66
C ALA A 205 -17.70 -4.86 -12.22
N VAL A 206 -17.06 -5.51 -11.24
CA VAL A 206 -16.98 -5.00 -9.86
C VAL A 206 -16.22 -3.68 -9.84
N GLY A 207 -15.01 -3.63 -10.38
CA GLY A 207 -14.17 -2.42 -10.41
C GLY A 207 -14.86 -1.24 -11.10
N GLU A 208 -15.51 -1.48 -12.23
CA GLU A 208 -16.31 -0.47 -12.95
C GLU A 208 -17.45 0.05 -12.07
N LYS A 209 -18.26 -0.84 -11.49
CA LYS A 209 -19.42 -0.48 -10.66
C LYS A 209 -19.01 0.28 -9.40
N LEU A 210 -17.97 -0.17 -8.69
CA LEU A 210 -17.44 0.53 -7.50
C LEU A 210 -17.02 1.96 -7.88
N SER A 211 -16.20 2.08 -8.92
CA SER A 211 -15.67 3.37 -9.37
C SER A 211 -16.74 4.34 -9.84
N GLU A 212 -17.73 3.87 -10.60
CA GLU A 212 -18.86 4.68 -11.01
C GLU A 212 -19.66 5.24 -9.81
N ASN A 213 -19.90 4.40 -8.80
CA ASN A 213 -20.59 4.83 -7.60
C ASN A 213 -19.75 5.82 -6.79
N LEU A 214 -18.46 5.57 -6.61
CA LEU A 214 -17.55 6.46 -5.90
C LEU A 214 -17.49 7.86 -6.54
N LYS A 215 -17.39 7.93 -7.86
CA LYS A 215 -17.34 9.21 -8.59
C LYS A 215 -18.60 10.05 -8.39
N LYS A 216 -19.79 9.44 -8.25
CA LYS A 216 -21.05 10.17 -8.01
C LYS A 216 -21.00 11.03 -6.76
N PHE A 217 -20.18 10.64 -5.77
CA PHE A 217 -20.01 11.34 -4.50
C PHE A 217 -18.75 12.20 -4.42
N GLY A 218 -17.86 12.12 -5.40
CA GLY A 218 -16.63 12.89 -5.44
C GLY A 218 -15.40 12.18 -4.88
N PHE A 219 -15.48 10.86 -4.61
CA PHE A 219 -14.30 10.05 -4.33
C PHE A 219 -13.45 9.88 -5.59
N ASN A 220 -12.14 9.90 -5.43
CA ASN A 220 -11.18 9.74 -6.52
C ASN A 220 -10.10 8.67 -6.23
N VAL A 221 -10.12 8.08 -5.03
CA VAL A 221 -9.29 6.94 -4.63
C VAL A 221 -10.17 5.90 -3.95
N ASP A 222 -9.97 4.63 -4.27
CA ASP A 222 -10.49 3.51 -3.51
C ASP A 222 -9.35 2.71 -2.89
N PHE A 223 -9.47 2.38 -1.61
CA PHE A 223 -8.55 1.43 -0.99
C PHE A 223 -9.01 -0.01 -1.29
N ALA A 224 -9.04 -0.34 -2.57
CA ALA A 224 -9.32 -1.62 -3.19
C ALA A 224 -8.52 -1.73 -4.52
N PRO A 225 -8.24 -2.96 -5.01
CA PRO A 225 -8.63 -4.27 -4.48
C PRO A 225 -7.71 -4.83 -3.38
N VAL A 226 -8.24 -5.83 -2.66
CA VAL A 226 -7.43 -6.67 -1.77
C VAL A 226 -6.64 -7.67 -2.61
N ALA A 227 -5.32 -7.52 -2.64
CA ALA A 227 -4.39 -8.37 -3.40
C ALA A 227 -3.77 -9.50 -2.53
N ASP A 228 -4.22 -9.63 -1.27
CA ASP A 228 -3.75 -10.67 -0.35
C ASP A 228 -4.12 -12.06 -0.86
N VAL A 229 -3.18 -13.01 -0.81
CA VAL A 229 -3.42 -14.44 -1.00
C VAL A 229 -3.60 -15.10 0.37
N ILE A 230 -4.66 -15.87 0.57
CA ILE A 230 -4.89 -16.58 1.84
C ILE A 230 -4.01 -17.81 1.91
N THR A 231 -2.90 -17.71 2.62
CA THR A 231 -1.94 -18.81 2.82
C THR A 231 -2.07 -19.48 4.19
N VAL A 232 -2.79 -18.85 5.13
CA VAL A 232 -3.11 -19.45 6.46
C VAL A 232 -4.60 -19.69 6.58
N ALA A 233 -4.97 -20.80 7.22
CA ALA A 233 -6.36 -21.28 7.22
C ALA A 233 -7.31 -20.41 8.06
N ASN A 234 -6.81 -19.79 9.14
CA ASN A 234 -7.61 -19.08 10.14
C ASN A 234 -7.47 -17.56 10.03
N ASN A 235 -7.21 -17.03 8.85
CA ASN A 235 -7.16 -15.60 8.65
C ASN A 235 -8.57 -15.03 8.53
N GLU A 236 -9.16 -14.62 9.65
CA GLU A 236 -10.50 -14.00 9.70
C GLU A 236 -10.50 -12.52 9.29
N ASP A 237 -9.35 -11.85 9.38
CA ASP A 237 -9.23 -10.43 9.05
C ASP A 237 -9.40 -10.19 7.56
N ILE A 238 -8.66 -10.92 6.74
CA ILE A 238 -8.80 -10.87 5.28
C ILE A 238 -9.96 -11.77 4.84
N GLY A 239 -9.90 -13.07 5.12
CA GLY A 239 -10.98 -14.01 4.85
C GLY A 239 -11.62 -13.84 3.47
N ASP A 240 -12.91 -13.55 3.45
CA ASP A 240 -13.74 -13.36 2.24
C ASP A 240 -13.51 -12.06 1.46
N ARG A 241 -12.65 -11.16 1.97
CA ARG A 241 -12.20 -9.96 1.26
C ARG A 241 -11.21 -10.29 0.14
N SER A 242 -10.44 -11.39 0.26
CA SER A 242 -9.54 -11.86 -0.78
C SER A 242 -10.27 -12.62 -1.86
N PHE A 243 -9.77 -12.59 -3.10
CA PHE A 243 -10.24 -13.44 -4.19
C PHE A 243 -9.94 -14.92 -3.99
N GLY A 244 -9.06 -15.31 -3.03
CA GLY A 244 -8.86 -16.70 -2.68
C GLY A 244 -7.44 -17.08 -2.24
N LYS A 245 -7.14 -18.38 -2.46
CA LYS A 245 -5.89 -19.02 -2.01
C LYS A 245 -4.91 -19.29 -3.15
N ASP A 246 -5.39 -19.29 -4.39
CA ASP A 246 -4.55 -19.51 -5.57
C ASP A 246 -3.99 -18.15 -6.02
N PRO A 247 -2.66 -17.94 -5.96
CA PRO A 247 -2.05 -16.66 -6.29
C PRO A 247 -2.29 -16.24 -7.74
N LYS A 248 -2.47 -17.19 -8.65
CA LYS A 248 -2.75 -16.89 -10.06
C LYS A 248 -4.18 -16.38 -10.24
N ILE A 249 -5.16 -17.04 -9.60
CA ILE A 249 -6.56 -16.55 -9.64
C ILE A 249 -6.63 -15.16 -9.02
N VAL A 250 -6.02 -14.96 -7.84
CA VAL A 250 -6.00 -13.64 -7.19
C VAL A 250 -5.37 -12.60 -8.11
N ALA A 251 -4.26 -12.94 -8.78
CA ALA A 251 -3.56 -12.02 -9.69
C ALA A 251 -4.42 -11.62 -10.89
N ASP A 252 -5.09 -12.59 -11.52
CA ASP A 252 -5.94 -12.35 -12.70
C ASP A 252 -7.15 -11.48 -12.33
N MET A 253 -7.78 -11.73 -11.16
CA MET A 253 -8.91 -10.93 -10.66
C MET A 253 -8.50 -9.52 -10.29
N VAL A 254 -7.38 -9.38 -9.54
CA VAL A 254 -6.81 -8.07 -9.15
C VAL A 254 -6.49 -7.22 -10.37
N ALA A 255 -5.85 -7.81 -11.39
CA ALA A 255 -5.52 -7.06 -12.60
C ALA A 255 -6.76 -6.57 -13.34
N ALA A 256 -7.79 -7.40 -13.44
CA ALA A 256 -9.06 -7.05 -14.10
C ALA A 256 -9.79 -5.91 -13.35
N GLU A 257 -9.88 -6.01 -12.03
CA GLU A 257 -10.52 -4.97 -11.19
C GLU A 257 -9.74 -3.66 -11.24
N VAL A 258 -8.41 -3.70 -11.05
CA VAL A 258 -7.54 -2.51 -11.14
C VAL A 258 -7.74 -1.82 -12.49
N LYS A 259 -7.67 -2.56 -13.59
CA LYS A 259 -7.82 -1.97 -14.92
C LYS A 259 -9.16 -1.25 -15.08
N ALA A 260 -10.26 -1.86 -14.67
CA ALA A 260 -11.60 -1.28 -14.76
C ALA A 260 -11.73 -0.02 -13.89
N MET A 261 -11.20 -0.03 -12.66
CA MET A 261 -11.18 1.14 -11.77
C MET A 261 -10.39 2.30 -12.39
N GLN A 262 -9.20 2.02 -12.89
CA GLN A 262 -8.31 3.01 -13.49
C GLN A 262 -8.92 3.63 -14.77
N ASP A 263 -9.54 2.81 -15.61
CA ASP A 263 -10.21 3.26 -16.84
C ASP A 263 -11.43 4.15 -16.52
N THR A 264 -12.12 3.87 -15.42
CA THR A 264 -13.26 4.68 -14.93
C THR A 264 -12.78 5.99 -14.29
N GLY A 265 -11.49 6.10 -13.92
CA GLY A 265 -10.87 7.32 -13.39
C GLY A 265 -10.85 7.43 -11.86
N VAL A 266 -11.04 6.31 -11.14
CA VAL A 266 -10.77 6.18 -9.71
C VAL A 266 -9.43 5.48 -9.52
N SER A 267 -8.57 6.02 -8.69
CA SER A 267 -7.28 5.40 -8.38
C SER A 267 -7.45 4.16 -7.52
N ALA A 268 -6.98 3.02 -8.01
CA ALA A 268 -6.99 1.75 -7.30
C ALA A 268 -5.79 1.63 -6.35
N THR A 269 -5.98 0.94 -5.22
CA THR A 269 -4.97 0.69 -4.19
C THR A 269 -4.81 -0.80 -3.94
N LEU A 270 -3.68 -1.38 -4.34
CA LEU A 270 -3.37 -2.76 -3.99
C LEU A 270 -3.04 -2.89 -2.51
N LYS A 271 -3.68 -3.81 -1.79
CA LYS A 271 -3.47 -4.00 -0.36
C LYS A 271 -3.58 -5.47 0.06
N HIS A 272 -2.81 -5.86 1.07
CA HIS A 272 -1.88 -5.11 1.92
C HIS A 272 -0.47 -5.68 1.74
N PHE A 273 0.42 -4.98 1.07
CA PHE A 273 1.77 -5.48 0.75
C PHE A 273 2.62 -5.72 2.01
N PRO A 274 3.36 -6.84 2.17
CA PRO A 274 3.52 -7.92 1.20
C PRO A 274 2.40 -8.98 1.21
N SER A 275 1.63 -9.19 2.27
CA SER A 275 0.32 -9.85 2.33
C SER A 275 -0.16 -10.13 3.75
N ASN A 276 -1.24 -9.49 4.20
CA ASN A 276 -1.91 -9.83 5.44
C ASN A 276 -2.59 -11.24 5.40
N GLY A 277 -2.73 -11.83 4.20
CA GLY A 277 -3.24 -13.19 4.03
C GLY A 277 -2.32 -14.29 4.56
N SER A 278 -1.09 -13.94 4.98
CA SER A 278 -0.03 -14.87 5.40
C SER A 278 0.25 -14.84 6.92
N ILE A 279 -0.63 -14.23 7.70
CA ILE A 279 -0.60 -14.21 9.16
C ILE A 279 -1.97 -14.58 9.73
N GLU A 280 -2.02 -15.12 10.94
CA GLU A 280 -3.28 -15.41 11.64
C GLU A 280 -3.78 -14.21 12.45
N GLU A 281 -2.86 -13.33 12.86
CA GLU A 281 -3.16 -12.18 13.70
C GLU A 281 -3.91 -11.11 12.93
N ASN A 282 -4.87 -10.49 13.63
CA ASN A 282 -5.54 -9.29 13.15
C ASN A 282 -4.69 -8.04 13.46
N THR A 283 -4.19 -7.38 12.42
CA THR A 283 -3.29 -6.22 12.55
C THR A 283 -3.95 -4.99 13.17
N HIS A 284 -5.27 -4.96 13.24
CA HIS A 284 -5.99 -3.97 14.04
C HIS A 284 -5.72 -4.09 15.55
N LYS A 285 -5.31 -5.28 16.02
CA LYS A 285 -5.08 -5.57 17.45
C LYS A 285 -3.60 -5.71 17.78
N SER A 286 -2.85 -6.43 16.97
CA SER A 286 -1.44 -6.77 17.23
C SER A 286 -0.67 -6.99 15.93
N ALA A 287 0.65 -6.82 15.99
CA ALA A 287 1.51 -7.14 14.85
C ALA A 287 1.65 -8.66 14.72
N GLY A 288 1.22 -9.21 13.59
CA GLY A 288 1.54 -10.56 13.16
C GLY A 288 2.90 -10.63 12.48
N VAL A 289 3.52 -11.80 12.51
CA VAL A 289 4.82 -12.04 11.86
C VAL A 289 4.72 -13.23 10.92
N CYS A 290 4.87 -12.99 9.64
CA CYS A 290 4.95 -14.02 8.62
C CYS A 290 6.30 -14.74 8.69
N THR A 291 6.28 -16.06 8.70
CA THR A 291 7.49 -16.92 8.71
C THR A 291 7.95 -17.38 7.32
N ARG A 292 7.22 -17.01 6.28
CA ARG A 292 7.59 -17.33 4.90
C ARG A 292 8.86 -16.56 4.50
N THR A 293 9.70 -17.26 3.72
CA THR A 293 10.92 -16.65 3.20
C THR A 293 10.61 -15.72 2.01
N TYR A 294 11.56 -14.87 1.66
CA TYR A 294 11.47 -14.01 0.48
C TYR A 294 11.15 -14.80 -0.79
N GLU A 295 11.83 -15.95 -1.00
CA GLU A 295 11.62 -16.79 -2.18
C GLU A 295 10.20 -17.36 -2.22
N GLN A 296 9.69 -17.83 -1.06
CA GLN A 296 8.32 -18.30 -0.96
C GLN A 296 7.30 -17.19 -1.25
N MET A 297 7.58 -15.97 -0.81
CA MET A 297 6.69 -14.83 -1.06
C MET A 297 6.72 -14.41 -2.55
N LYS A 298 7.85 -14.50 -3.22
CA LYS A 298 7.94 -14.27 -4.68
C LYS A 298 7.09 -15.24 -5.48
N GLU A 299 7.04 -16.50 -5.05
CA GLU A 299 6.28 -17.56 -5.71
C GLU A 299 4.78 -17.53 -5.39
N CYS A 300 4.33 -16.67 -4.48
CA CYS A 300 2.94 -16.63 -4.04
C CYS A 300 2.44 -15.19 -3.86
N GLU A 301 2.78 -14.56 -2.73
CA GLU A 301 2.20 -13.28 -2.30
C GLU A 301 2.50 -12.13 -3.26
N PHE A 302 3.67 -12.10 -3.89
CA PHE A 302 4.05 -11.02 -4.81
C PHE A 302 3.35 -11.10 -6.18
N ILE A 303 2.82 -12.27 -6.56
CA ILE A 303 2.22 -12.48 -7.88
C ILE A 303 1.02 -11.54 -8.11
N PRO A 304 0.03 -11.41 -7.21
CA PRO A 304 -1.08 -10.48 -7.39
C PRO A 304 -0.63 -9.01 -7.42
N PHE A 305 0.31 -8.62 -6.58
CA PHE A 305 0.84 -7.25 -6.59
C PHE A 305 1.53 -6.93 -7.91
N LYS A 306 2.37 -7.83 -8.42
CA LYS A 306 3.02 -7.67 -9.72
C LYS A 306 1.99 -7.53 -10.86
N SER A 307 0.92 -8.31 -10.83
CA SER A 307 -0.15 -8.26 -11.81
C SER A 307 -0.94 -6.95 -11.74
N GLY A 308 -1.32 -6.51 -10.52
CA GLY A 308 -2.01 -5.24 -10.31
C GLY A 308 -1.15 -4.01 -10.65
N ILE A 309 0.15 -4.05 -10.38
CA ILE A 309 1.12 -3.01 -10.80
C ILE A 309 1.18 -2.93 -12.32
N ALA A 310 1.27 -4.06 -13.01
CA ALA A 310 1.26 -4.13 -14.47
C ALA A 310 -0.07 -3.65 -15.07
N ALA A 311 -1.21 -3.87 -14.37
CA ALA A 311 -2.52 -3.35 -14.73
C ALA A 311 -2.68 -1.84 -14.48
N GLY A 312 -1.69 -1.20 -13.85
CA GLY A 312 -1.58 0.25 -13.71
C GLY A 312 -2.06 0.82 -12.37
N ALA A 313 -2.15 0.02 -11.31
CA ALA A 313 -2.50 0.51 -9.96
C ALA A 313 -1.73 1.79 -9.60
N ASP A 314 -2.41 2.75 -9.00
CA ASP A 314 -1.82 4.04 -8.62
C ASP A 314 -1.23 4.03 -7.21
N PHE A 315 -1.78 3.19 -6.32
CA PHE A 315 -1.35 3.08 -4.94
C PHE A 315 -1.01 1.63 -4.59
N VAL A 316 -0.04 1.46 -3.69
CA VAL A 316 0.17 0.23 -2.94
C VAL A 316 0.17 0.58 -1.45
N MET A 317 -0.72 -0.08 -0.70
CA MET A 317 -0.79 0.04 0.76
C MET A 317 0.08 -1.03 1.39
N VAL A 318 1.01 -0.59 2.25
CA VAL A 318 1.96 -1.48 2.94
C VAL A 318 1.44 -1.86 4.32
N ALA A 319 1.35 -3.15 4.58
CA ALA A 319 0.83 -3.76 5.79
C ALA A 319 1.65 -3.47 7.05
N HIS A 320 1.02 -3.71 8.21
CA HIS A 320 1.71 -3.68 9.51
C HIS A 320 2.22 -5.05 9.97
N MET A 321 2.01 -6.11 9.17
CA MET A 321 2.63 -7.40 9.44
C MET A 321 4.16 -7.30 9.28
N GLY A 322 4.90 -8.05 10.10
CA GLY A 322 6.34 -8.22 9.94
C GLY A 322 6.68 -9.48 9.15
N VAL A 323 7.92 -9.56 8.65
CA VAL A 323 8.48 -10.79 8.07
C VAL A 323 9.64 -11.23 8.95
N ALA A 324 9.62 -12.47 9.42
CA ALA A 324 10.56 -12.98 10.43
C ALA A 324 12.04 -12.84 10.01
N THR A 325 12.32 -12.95 8.72
CA THR A 325 13.68 -12.87 8.14
C THR A 325 14.11 -11.44 7.81
N VAL A 326 13.22 -10.44 8.01
CA VAL A 326 13.47 -9.03 7.66
C VAL A 326 13.43 -8.18 8.92
N GLU A 327 14.54 -7.50 9.22
CA GLU A 327 14.64 -6.48 10.27
C GLU A 327 13.99 -6.91 11.61
N ASN A 328 14.18 -8.21 11.99
CA ASN A 328 13.64 -8.82 13.21
C ASN A 328 12.08 -8.73 13.33
N GLY A 329 11.36 -8.84 12.22
CA GLY A 329 9.91 -8.75 12.21
C GLY A 329 9.38 -7.35 12.42
N THR A 330 10.14 -6.32 12.05
CA THR A 330 9.67 -4.95 11.99
C THR A 330 8.43 -4.86 11.09
N PRO A 331 7.40 -4.10 11.46
CA PRO A 331 6.24 -3.88 10.60
C PRO A 331 6.65 -3.45 9.20
N SER A 332 6.11 -4.10 8.17
CA SER A 332 6.48 -3.88 6.77
C SER A 332 6.39 -2.41 6.36
N THR A 333 5.40 -1.68 6.87
CA THR A 333 5.23 -0.24 6.67
C THR A 333 6.38 0.61 7.22
N LEU A 334 7.21 0.06 8.13
CA LEU A 334 8.38 0.71 8.73
C LEU A 334 9.70 0.12 8.21
N SER A 335 9.65 -0.85 7.28
CA SER A 335 10.79 -1.59 6.77
C SER A 335 11.29 -1.03 5.44
N LYS A 336 12.54 -0.60 5.42
CA LYS A 336 13.20 -0.17 4.19
C LYS A 336 13.36 -1.32 3.20
N THR A 337 13.69 -2.51 3.67
CA THR A 337 13.83 -3.70 2.83
C THR A 337 12.52 -4.02 2.11
N VAL A 338 11.39 -4.03 2.82
CA VAL A 338 10.09 -4.33 2.21
C VAL A 338 9.70 -3.27 1.17
N ILE A 339 9.90 -1.99 1.48
CA ILE A 339 9.43 -0.91 0.60
C ILE A 339 10.43 -0.64 -0.54
N GLN A 340 11.74 -0.47 -0.24
CA GLN A 340 12.70 -0.07 -1.27
C GLN A 340 13.24 -1.25 -2.07
N GLU A 341 13.54 -2.39 -1.42
CA GLU A 341 14.14 -3.52 -2.13
C GLU A 341 13.08 -4.40 -2.80
N TRP A 342 11.99 -4.74 -2.07
CA TRP A 342 10.96 -5.63 -2.62
C TRP A 342 9.96 -4.89 -3.50
N LEU A 343 9.28 -3.86 -2.96
CA LEU A 343 8.21 -3.19 -3.70
C LEU A 343 8.75 -2.30 -4.83
N ARG A 344 9.74 -1.44 -4.52
CA ARG A 344 10.34 -0.56 -5.52
C ARG A 344 11.30 -1.30 -6.45
N GLY A 345 12.23 -2.10 -5.88
CA GLY A 345 13.29 -2.79 -6.63
C GLY A 345 12.79 -4.01 -7.38
N GLU A 346 12.24 -5.02 -6.69
CA GLU A 346 11.85 -6.29 -7.30
C GLU A 346 10.56 -6.18 -8.14
N LEU A 347 9.52 -5.50 -7.58
CA LEU A 347 8.24 -5.36 -8.27
C LEU A 347 8.19 -4.14 -9.20
N GLY A 348 9.16 -3.23 -9.15
CA GLY A 348 9.27 -2.07 -10.02
C GLY A 348 8.16 -1.02 -9.81
N PHE A 349 7.59 -0.93 -8.60
CA PHE A 349 6.51 0.02 -8.34
C PHE A 349 7.04 1.46 -8.16
N GLU A 350 6.70 2.36 -9.08
CA GLU A 350 7.20 3.74 -9.08
C GLU A 350 6.19 4.78 -8.58
N LYS A 351 4.91 4.39 -8.43
CA LYS A 351 3.84 5.30 -8.03
C LYS A 351 3.72 5.42 -6.50
N ILE A 352 2.55 5.69 -5.96
CA ILE A 352 2.36 6.09 -4.56
C ILE A 352 2.36 4.89 -3.60
N VAL A 353 3.27 4.89 -2.64
CA VAL A 353 3.27 3.98 -1.50
C VAL A 353 2.57 4.66 -0.33
N ILE A 354 1.50 4.04 0.17
CA ILE A 354 0.78 4.50 1.35
C ILE A 354 0.95 3.50 2.50
N SER A 355 1.12 3.97 3.73
CA SER A 355 1.08 3.09 4.89
C SER A 355 -0.33 2.52 5.07
N ASP A 356 -0.49 1.37 5.69
CA ASP A 356 -1.73 1.04 6.38
C ASP A 356 -1.95 2.02 7.54
N ALA A 357 -3.13 2.02 8.15
CA ALA A 357 -3.53 3.00 9.14
C ALA A 357 -2.65 2.97 10.40
N LEU A 358 -1.85 4.02 10.66
CA LEU A 358 -0.88 4.05 11.75
C LEU A 358 -1.54 4.08 13.16
N ASN A 359 -2.85 4.28 13.25
CA ASN A 359 -3.60 4.17 14.50
C ASN A 359 -3.96 2.72 14.88
N MET A 360 -3.61 1.72 14.06
CA MET A 360 -3.86 0.31 14.35
C MET A 360 -2.97 -0.22 15.48
N GLY A 361 -3.50 -1.18 16.25
CA GLY A 361 -2.82 -1.76 17.41
C GLY A 361 -1.45 -2.39 17.10
N ALA A 362 -1.26 -2.89 15.88
CA ALA A 362 0.04 -3.39 15.42
C ALA A 362 1.17 -2.33 15.50
N ILE A 363 0.83 -1.05 15.36
CA ILE A 363 1.77 0.07 15.47
C ILE A 363 1.72 0.71 16.85
N THR A 364 0.53 1.13 17.30
CA THR A 364 0.38 1.95 18.53
C THR A 364 0.79 1.24 19.81
N SER A 365 0.85 -0.10 19.80
CA SER A 365 1.36 -0.88 20.93
C SER A 365 2.88 -0.76 21.14
N LYS A 366 3.64 -0.31 20.13
CA LYS A 366 5.12 -0.31 20.14
C LYS A 366 5.74 1.04 19.79
N TYR A 367 5.03 1.88 19.05
CA TYR A 367 5.56 3.13 18.51
C TYR A 367 4.63 4.29 18.85
N SER A 368 5.20 5.44 19.19
CA SER A 368 4.44 6.69 19.24
C SER A 368 4.05 7.13 17.82
N ALA A 369 3.04 8.00 17.69
CA ALA A 369 2.64 8.58 16.42
C ALA A 369 3.81 9.25 15.69
N ALA A 370 4.63 10.00 16.44
CA ALA A 370 5.84 10.68 15.95
C ALA A 370 6.87 9.70 15.40
N ASP A 371 7.21 8.64 16.16
CA ASP A 371 8.22 7.67 15.75
C ASP A 371 7.74 6.81 14.58
N ALA A 372 6.48 6.37 14.60
CA ALA A 372 5.90 5.58 13.51
C ALA A 372 5.91 6.34 12.18
N ALA A 373 5.43 7.59 12.17
CA ALA A 373 5.38 8.40 10.95
C ALA A 373 6.78 8.70 10.41
N LYS A 374 7.73 9.09 11.27
CA LYS A 374 9.12 9.32 10.89
C LYS A 374 9.75 8.08 10.28
N ARG A 375 9.58 6.90 10.90
CA ARG A 375 10.11 5.62 10.39
C ARG A 375 9.47 5.24 9.06
N ALA A 376 8.16 5.40 8.90
CA ALA A 376 7.46 5.12 7.65
C ALA A 376 8.01 5.97 6.49
N VAL A 377 8.21 7.29 6.71
CA VAL A 377 8.80 8.18 5.70
C VAL A 377 10.26 7.77 5.39
N LYS A 378 11.07 7.42 6.39
CA LYS A 378 12.44 6.91 6.19
C LYS A 378 12.47 5.59 5.42
N ALA A 379 11.50 4.72 5.65
CA ALA A 379 11.36 3.45 4.94
C ALA A 379 10.96 3.62 3.47
N GLY A 380 10.33 4.74 3.10
CA GLY A 380 9.96 5.03 1.71
C GLY A 380 8.47 5.22 1.44
N VAL A 381 7.66 5.33 2.49
CA VAL A 381 6.23 5.66 2.40
C VAL A 381 6.07 7.08 1.86
N ASP A 382 5.15 7.27 0.91
CA ASP A 382 4.80 8.57 0.35
C ASP A 382 3.61 9.19 1.10
N PHE A 383 2.64 8.37 1.53
CA PHE A 383 1.51 8.81 2.35
C PHE A 383 1.48 8.13 3.72
N VAL A 384 1.47 8.93 4.77
CA VAL A 384 1.21 8.50 6.15
C VAL A 384 -0.30 8.50 6.36
N LEU A 385 -0.90 7.29 6.47
CA LEU A 385 -2.34 7.14 6.65
C LEU A 385 -2.71 7.13 8.13
N MET A 386 -3.67 7.98 8.51
CA MET A 386 -4.35 7.98 9.82
C MET A 386 -3.39 7.90 11.02
N SER A 387 -2.36 8.76 11.05
CA SER A 387 -1.57 8.91 12.27
C SER A 387 -2.49 9.36 13.42
N PRO A 388 -2.43 8.72 14.61
CA PRO A 388 -3.34 9.07 15.72
C PRO A 388 -3.12 10.51 16.24
N GLU A 389 -1.93 11.07 16.01
CA GLU A 389 -1.57 12.43 16.37
C GLU A 389 -0.86 13.11 15.19
N PRO A 390 -1.60 13.56 14.16
CA PRO A 390 -0.99 14.03 12.90
C PRO A 390 -0.08 15.25 13.10
N LYS A 391 -0.39 16.15 14.04
CA LYS A 391 0.45 17.31 14.34
C LYS A 391 1.79 16.91 14.99
N ALA A 392 1.79 15.92 15.89
CA ALA A 392 3.00 15.39 16.49
C ALA A 392 3.85 14.61 15.45
N ALA A 393 3.20 13.85 14.58
CA ALA A 393 3.83 13.16 13.45
C ALA A 393 4.47 14.15 12.46
N PHE A 394 3.75 15.21 12.10
CA PHE A 394 4.27 16.30 11.26
C PHE A 394 5.51 16.96 11.88
N ALA A 395 5.44 17.33 13.17
CA ALA A 395 6.58 17.96 13.87
C ALA A 395 7.81 17.04 13.86
N ALA A 396 7.63 15.74 14.13
CA ALA A 396 8.73 14.78 14.12
C ALA A 396 9.37 14.59 12.74
N ILE A 397 8.58 14.60 11.65
CA ILE A 397 9.13 14.56 10.29
C ILE A 397 9.88 15.85 9.99
N LYS A 398 9.32 17.02 10.33
CA LYS A 398 9.95 18.34 10.12
C LYS A 398 11.28 18.43 10.86
N ASP A 399 11.32 18.03 12.13
CA ASP A 399 12.54 18.01 12.95
C ASP A 399 13.59 17.08 12.34
N ALA A 400 13.18 15.91 11.85
CA ALA A 400 14.06 14.97 11.17
C ALA A 400 14.65 15.55 9.87
N VAL A 401 13.87 16.33 9.12
CA VAL A 401 14.38 17.02 7.92
C VAL A 401 15.35 18.14 8.34
N THR A 402 14.98 18.96 9.31
CA THR A 402 15.79 20.09 9.76
C THR A 402 17.14 19.63 10.36
N SER A 403 17.17 18.48 11.03
CA SER A 403 18.38 17.86 11.57
C SER A 403 19.21 17.07 10.54
N GLY A 404 18.69 16.87 9.32
CA GLY A 404 19.33 16.05 8.29
C GLY A 404 19.18 14.53 8.48
N GLU A 405 18.34 14.08 9.42
CA GLU A 405 17.99 12.65 9.58
C GLU A 405 17.18 12.13 8.38
N ILE A 406 16.35 12.97 7.77
CA ILE A 406 15.66 12.79 6.51
C ILE A 406 16.11 13.89 5.57
N SER A 407 16.52 13.57 4.34
CA SER A 407 16.87 14.61 3.38
C SER A 407 15.63 15.31 2.83
N GLU A 408 15.73 16.58 2.44
CA GLU A 408 14.63 17.30 1.79
C GLU A 408 14.27 16.65 0.44
N GLU A 409 15.27 16.09 -0.27
CA GLU A 409 15.04 15.30 -1.48
C GLU A 409 14.08 14.15 -1.24
N ARG A 410 14.17 13.46 -0.08
CA ARG A 410 13.27 12.34 0.24
C ARG A 410 11.81 12.83 0.35
N ILE A 411 11.60 14.01 0.91
CA ILE A 411 10.28 14.64 0.98
C ILE A 411 9.83 15.02 -0.45
N ASP A 412 10.71 15.67 -1.20
CA ASP A 412 10.45 16.09 -2.58
C ASP A 412 10.08 14.92 -3.51
N GLU A 413 10.73 13.77 -3.37
CA GLU A 413 10.40 12.55 -4.11
C GLU A 413 8.95 12.12 -3.87
N SER A 414 8.50 12.09 -2.62
CA SER A 414 7.12 11.74 -2.28
C SER A 414 6.14 12.76 -2.83
N VAL A 415 6.41 14.05 -2.62
CA VAL A 415 5.53 15.12 -3.08
C VAL A 415 5.44 15.14 -4.60
N ARG A 416 6.54 14.90 -5.32
CA ARG A 416 6.52 14.76 -6.80
C ARG A 416 5.61 13.63 -7.25
N ARG A 417 5.67 12.44 -6.62
CA ARG A 417 4.75 11.33 -6.92
C ARG A 417 3.29 11.71 -6.67
N ILE A 418 3.02 12.35 -5.53
CA ILE A 418 1.67 12.80 -5.15
C ILE A 418 1.14 13.83 -6.14
N ILE A 419 1.90 14.88 -6.44
CA ILE A 419 1.48 15.95 -7.37
C ILE A 419 1.38 15.43 -8.81
N SER A 420 2.30 14.57 -9.24
CA SER A 420 2.22 13.91 -10.56
C SER A 420 0.94 13.10 -10.70
N MET A 421 0.59 12.32 -9.67
CA MET A 421 -0.63 11.53 -9.69
C MET A 421 -1.88 12.42 -9.66
N LYS A 422 -1.92 13.46 -8.83
CA LYS A 422 -3.02 14.43 -8.82
C LYS A 422 -3.24 15.09 -10.19
N LEU A 423 -2.15 15.46 -10.90
CA LEU A 423 -2.20 16.01 -12.26
C LEU A 423 -2.69 14.98 -13.27
N SER A 424 -2.13 13.78 -13.26
CA SER A 424 -2.47 12.72 -14.22
C SER A 424 -3.91 12.23 -14.08
N ARG A 425 -4.49 12.32 -12.88
CA ARG A 425 -5.88 11.93 -12.59
C ARG A 425 -6.86 13.10 -12.64
N GLY A 426 -6.40 14.31 -13.01
CA GLY A 426 -7.25 15.50 -13.11
C GLY A 426 -7.80 15.97 -11.74
N VAL A 427 -7.16 15.58 -10.63
CA VAL A 427 -7.49 16.09 -9.30
C VAL A 427 -7.06 17.56 -9.18
N ILE A 428 -5.95 17.91 -9.82
CA ILE A 428 -5.45 19.28 -9.99
C ILE A 428 -5.15 19.55 -11.47
N ASN A 429 -5.12 20.84 -11.85
CA ASN A 429 -4.83 21.32 -13.21
C ASN A 429 -3.39 21.81 -13.37
#